data_2582d82414e66c1423e908f8dbec0be4
#
_entry.id   2582d82414e66c1423e908f8dbec0be4
#
_cell.length_a   1.000
_cell.length_b   1.000
_cell.length_c   1.000
_cell.angle_alpha   90.00
_cell.angle_beta   90.00
_cell.angle_gamma   90.00
#
_symmetry.space_group_name_H-M   'P 1'
#
loop_
_entity.id
_entity.type
_entity.pdbx_description
1 polymer ?
#
loop_
_entity_poly.entity_id
_entity_poly.type
_entity_poly.pdbx_seq_one_letter_code
_entity_poly.pdbx_strand_id
1 'polypeptide(L)'
;MIAGVYRASPRLTWAALLGVGLLTSGCMQQGAPLIAERSPVFDVAKKPSYVVQRGDTLYSIAWRYGLEHRGLASANGISAPYVIYPGQRLSVSAPLTIAPERVRSNQDDGPQKPQPRTGKQKNPDADSKRVSKPGIPAVEISKTTPGSWVWPLDIPPAKKFGQGSKGLDFRIELEQARPRAVAKGEVVYAGTGIGGYERLVIVKHSEALLSAYGFDGALAVREREQVQKAGVVGVARRRGPQQYALHFELREDGRPINPQRYLP
;
A
#
# COMPACT_ATOMS: atom_id res chain seq x y z
N MET A 1 -67.32 23.93 32.18
CA MET A 1 -68.03 25.17 31.72
C MET A 1 -67.29 25.74 30.53
N ILE A 2 -68.06 25.90 29.50
CA ILE A 2 -67.95 26.76 28.31
C ILE A 2 -67.04 26.20 27.24
N ALA A 3 -67.48 25.47 26.26
CA ALA A 3 -68.49 25.67 25.19
C ALA A 3 -68.02 26.67 24.09
N GLY A 4 -67.93 26.13 22.90
CA GLY A 4 -68.28 26.74 21.66
C GLY A 4 -67.09 27.27 20.86
N VAL A 5 -67.02 27.22 19.54
CA VAL A 5 -68.05 27.24 18.52
C VAL A 5 -67.46 26.74 17.21
N TYR A 6 -68.20 25.94 16.52
CA TYR A 6 -68.10 25.59 15.11
C TYR A 6 -68.25 26.83 14.22
N ARG A 7 -67.48 26.89 13.13
CA ARG A 7 -67.94 27.60 11.96
C ARG A 7 -67.53 26.90 10.67
N ALA A 8 -68.55 26.46 9.96
CA ALA A 8 -68.50 25.79 8.67
C ALA A 8 -68.67 26.82 7.53
N SER A 9 -68.03 26.47 6.39
CA SER A 9 -68.43 26.68 4.96
C SER A 9 -68.32 28.08 4.34
N PRO A 10 -68.15 28.25 3.01
CA PRO A 10 -68.90 27.49 1.98
C PRO A 10 -68.07 27.01 0.77
N ARG A 11 -68.71 26.09 0.08
CA ARG A 11 -68.46 25.61 -1.28
C ARG A 11 -68.55 26.72 -2.32
N LEU A 12 -67.60 26.78 -3.24
CA LEU A 12 -67.81 27.37 -4.56
C LEU A 12 -67.37 26.38 -5.64
N THR A 13 -68.35 25.85 -6.31
CA THR A 13 -68.29 25.14 -7.57
C THR A 13 -68.01 26.13 -8.70
N TRP A 14 -67.00 25.85 -9.52
CA TRP A 14 -66.99 26.35 -10.90
C TRP A 14 -66.49 25.31 -11.87
N ALA A 15 -67.24 25.18 -12.93
CA ALA A 15 -67.21 24.14 -13.93
C ALA A 15 -66.06 24.29 -14.95
N ALA A 16 -65.68 23.17 -15.48
CA ALA A 16 -65.33 22.82 -16.87
C ALA A 16 -64.53 23.81 -17.72
N LEU A 17 -63.35 23.38 -18.16
CA LEU A 17 -62.95 23.56 -19.56
C LEU A 17 -62.01 22.44 -19.95
N LEU A 18 -62.45 21.67 -20.95
CA LEU A 18 -61.69 20.62 -21.67
C LEU A 18 -60.51 21.30 -22.41
N GLY A 19 -59.30 20.87 -22.12
CA GLY A 19 -58.12 21.15 -22.89
C GLY A 19 -57.35 19.85 -23.09
N VAL A 20 -57.55 19.22 -24.25
CA VAL A 20 -56.77 18.10 -24.76
C VAL A 20 -55.34 18.60 -25.04
N GLY A 21 -54.44 18.34 -24.15
CA GLY A 21 -53.01 18.53 -24.35
C GLY A 21 -52.30 17.19 -24.25
N LEU A 22 -51.93 16.60 -25.40
CA LEU A 22 -50.98 15.52 -25.47
C LEU A 22 -49.65 16.01 -24.89
N LEU A 23 -49.37 15.71 -23.64
CA LEU A 23 -48.05 15.82 -23.06
C LEU A 23 -47.43 14.43 -23.09
N THR A 24 -46.54 14.24 -24.05
CA THR A 24 -45.55 13.13 -24.04
C THR A 24 -44.74 13.24 -22.77
N SER A 25 -45.08 12.40 -21.78
CA SER A 25 -44.26 12.19 -20.59
C SER A 25 -43.01 11.46 -21.00
N GLY A 26 -42.00 12.21 -21.41
CA GLY A 26 -40.63 11.70 -21.44
C GLY A 26 -40.21 11.42 -20.00
N CYS A 27 -40.20 10.14 -19.59
CA CYS A 27 -39.49 9.69 -18.42
C CYS A 27 -38.03 10.00 -18.63
N MET A 28 -37.61 11.18 -18.18
CA MET A 28 -36.21 11.51 -18.01
C MET A 28 -35.74 10.74 -16.78
N GLN A 29 -35.37 9.48 -17.03
CA GLN A 29 -34.69 8.65 -16.04
C GLN A 29 -33.34 9.32 -15.82
N GLN A 30 -33.27 10.18 -14.82
CA GLN A 30 -32.01 10.67 -14.29
C GLN A 30 -31.33 9.46 -13.68
N GLY A 31 -30.56 8.76 -14.51
CA GLY A 31 -29.60 7.81 -14.02
C GLY A 31 -28.70 8.51 -13.00
N ALA A 32 -28.81 8.11 -11.75
CA ALA A 32 -27.84 8.52 -10.73
C ALA A 32 -26.44 8.33 -11.34
N PRO A 33 -25.53 9.31 -11.21
CA PRO A 33 -24.19 9.11 -11.69
C PRO A 33 -23.65 7.87 -10.96
N LEU A 34 -23.40 6.82 -11.74
CA LEU A 34 -22.59 5.71 -11.27
C LEU A 34 -21.25 6.36 -10.90
N ILE A 35 -21.08 6.66 -9.62
CA ILE A 35 -19.76 6.92 -9.07
C ILE A 35 -19.04 5.60 -9.27
N ALA A 36 -18.42 5.46 -10.45
CA ALA A 36 -17.47 4.40 -10.67
C ALA A 36 -16.50 4.51 -9.49
N GLU A 37 -16.58 3.55 -8.57
CA GLU A 37 -15.54 3.34 -7.57
C GLU A 37 -14.25 3.16 -8.37
N ARG A 38 -13.58 4.27 -8.57
CA ARG A 38 -12.26 4.29 -9.15
C ARG A 38 -11.35 3.67 -8.10
N SER A 39 -11.27 2.33 -8.12
CA SER A 39 -10.03 1.72 -7.65
C SER A 39 -8.93 2.51 -8.34
N PRO A 40 -8.00 3.13 -7.60
CA PRO A 40 -6.97 3.90 -8.23
C PRO A 40 -6.11 2.96 -9.06
N VAL A 41 -6.54 2.73 -10.28
CA VAL A 41 -5.68 2.18 -11.32
C VAL A 41 -4.72 3.32 -11.62
N PHE A 42 -3.57 3.30 -10.96
CA PHE A 42 -2.49 4.19 -11.35
C PHE A 42 -2.20 3.88 -12.81
N ASP A 43 -2.44 4.85 -13.67
CA ASP A 43 -2.08 4.79 -15.07
C ASP A 43 -0.55 4.78 -15.19
N VAL A 44 0.03 3.61 -14.94
CA VAL A 44 1.48 3.36 -14.98
C VAL A 44 2.02 3.54 -16.39
N ALA A 45 1.15 3.44 -17.41
CA ALA A 45 1.55 3.46 -18.81
C ALA A 45 2.05 4.83 -19.30
N LYS A 46 1.72 5.92 -18.59
CA LYS A 46 1.97 7.29 -19.07
C LYS A 46 3.27 7.94 -18.59
N LYS A 47 3.94 7.39 -17.58
CA LYS A 47 5.17 8.00 -17.05
C LYS A 47 6.28 6.97 -16.88
N PRO A 48 7.15 6.79 -17.87
CA PRO A 48 8.29 5.88 -17.78
C PRO A 48 9.33 6.32 -16.74
N SER A 49 9.24 7.55 -16.21
CA SER A 49 10.11 8.07 -15.17
C SER A 49 9.33 8.85 -14.11
N TYR A 50 9.84 8.83 -12.88
CA TYR A 50 9.30 9.54 -11.72
C TYR A 50 10.37 10.42 -11.10
N VAL A 51 10.02 11.64 -10.70
CA VAL A 51 10.88 12.53 -9.93
C VAL A 51 10.53 12.40 -8.45
N VAL A 52 11.49 11.96 -7.65
CA VAL A 52 11.35 11.76 -6.21
C VAL A 52 10.93 13.05 -5.53
N GLN A 53 9.90 12.99 -4.72
CA GLN A 53 9.38 14.10 -3.93
C GLN A 53 9.82 13.98 -2.46
N ARG A 54 9.71 15.07 -1.71
CA ARG A 54 9.94 15.03 -0.26
C ARG A 54 8.95 14.07 0.42
N GLY A 55 9.46 13.20 1.28
CA GLY A 55 8.66 12.19 1.96
C GLY A 55 8.43 10.90 1.16
N ASP A 56 8.99 10.79 -0.06
CA ASP A 56 8.98 9.51 -0.76
C ASP A 56 10.06 8.57 -0.20
N THR A 57 9.73 7.29 -0.15
CA THR A 57 10.70 6.20 -0.02
C THR A 57 10.68 5.35 -1.29
N LEU A 58 11.73 4.58 -1.53
CA LEU A 58 11.73 3.66 -2.66
C LEU A 58 10.55 2.67 -2.59
N TYR A 59 10.16 2.29 -1.38
CA TYR A 59 9.00 1.42 -1.13
C TYR A 59 7.68 2.10 -1.51
N SER A 60 7.46 3.37 -1.16
CA SER A 60 6.23 4.10 -1.54
C SER A 60 6.11 4.30 -3.04
N ILE A 61 7.24 4.55 -3.72
CA ILE A 61 7.27 4.68 -5.18
C ILE A 61 7.00 3.31 -5.82
N ALA A 62 7.68 2.25 -5.39
CA ALA A 62 7.43 0.89 -5.87
C ALA A 62 5.97 0.49 -5.66
N TRP A 63 5.41 0.78 -4.49
CA TRP A 63 3.98 0.57 -4.19
C TRP A 63 3.07 1.30 -5.18
N ARG A 64 3.31 2.59 -5.40
CA ARG A 64 2.53 3.43 -6.31
C ARG A 64 2.47 2.87 -7.72
N TYR A 65 3.59 2.35 -8.21
CA TYR A 65 3.70 1.83 -9.57
C TYR A 65 3.48 0.32 -9.69
N GLY A 66 3.19 -0.38 -8.59
CA GLY A 66 2.99 -1.83 -8.60
C GLY A 66 4.25 -2.62 -8.93
N LEU A 67 5.41 -2.07 -8.55
CA LEU A 67 6.72 -2.63 -8.80
C LEU A 67 7.27 -3.34 -7.56
N GLU A 68 8.16 -4.28 -7.78
CA GLU A 68 8.99 -4.83 -6.73
C GLU A 68 10.12 -3.85 -6.40
N HIS A 69 10.32 -3.52 -5.11
CA HIS A 69 11.23 -2.45 -4.69
C HIS A 69 12.69 -2.73 -5.02
N ARG A 70 13.15 -4.00 -4.96
CA ARG A 70 14.52 -4.37 -5.33
C ARG A 70 14.72 -4.28 -6.84
N GLY A 71 13.70 -4.65 -7.62
CA GLY A 71 13.70 -4.47 -9.06
C GLY A 71 13.78 -2.99 -9.45
N LEU A 72 12.99 -2.14 -8.78
CA LEU A 72 13.07 -0.70 -8.96
C LEU A 72 14.46 -0.16 -8.56
N ALA A 73 15.03 -0.64 -7.46
CA ALA A 73 16.37 -0.28 -6.99
C ALA A 73 17.42 -0.66 -8.04
N SER A 74 17.44 -1.92 -8.46
CA SER A 74 18.39 -2.46 -9.43
C SER A 74 18.36 -1.70 -10.76
N ALA A 75 17.16 -1.40 -11.28
CA ALA A 75 17.01 -0.65 -12.53
C ALA A 75 17.54 0.79 -12.46
N ASN A 76 17.66 1.32 -11.24
CA ASN A 76 18.12 2.68 -11.01
C ASN A 76 19.52 2.74 -10.35
N GLY A 77 20.24 1.62 -10.23
CA GLY A 77 21.56 1.55 -9.60
C GLY A 77 21.55 1.90 -8.12
N ILE A 78 20.44 1.63 -7.41
CA ILE A 78 20.27 1.96 -5.99
C ILE A 78 20.52 0.70 -5.17
N SER A 79 21.55 0.73 -4.32
CA SER A 79 21.85 -0.36 -3.39
C SER A 79 21.14 -0.18 -2.05
N ALA A 80 21.00 -1.29 -1.29
CA ALA A 80 20.53 -1.22 0.09
C ALA A 80 21.42 -0.25 0.91
N PRO A 81 20.84 0.54 1.79
CA PRO A 81 19.49 0.59 2.30
C PRO A 81 18.45 1.37 1.47
N TYR A 82 18.63 1.45 0.15
CA TYR A 82 17.67 2.03 -0.82
C TYR A 82 17.40 3.52 -0.61
N VAL A 83 18.45 4.29 -0.31
CA VAL A 83 18.36 5.74 -0.11
C VAL A 83 18.09 6.45 -1.43
N ILE A 84 17.09 7.33 -1.44
CA ILE A 84 16.73 8.20 -2.55
C ILE A 84 16.65 9.65 -2.07
N TYR A 85 16.77 10.60 -3.00
CA TYR A 85 16.79 12.01 -2.67
C TYR A 85 15.72 12.77 -3.47
N PRO A 86 15.09 13.80 -2.88
CA PRO A 86 14.17 14.68 -3.60
C PRO A 86 14.84 15.27 -4.84
N GLY A 87 14.13 15.25 -5.98
CA GLY A 87 14.63 15.66 -7.29
C GLY A 87 15.31 14.53 -8.08
N GLN A 88 15.66 13.42 -7.47
CA GLN A 88 16.21 12.25 -8.18
C GLN A 88 15.18 11.71 -9.18
N ARG A 89 15.63 11.41 -10.40
CA ARG A 89 14.78 10.81 -11.44
C ARG A 89 14.95 9.28 -11.41
N LEU A 90 13.84 8.57 -11.25
CA LEU A 90 13.82 7.11 -11.27
C LEU A 90 13.09 6.60 -12.52
N SER A 91 13.66 5.61 -13.18
CA SER A 91 12.95 4.81 -14.19
C SER A 91 11.93 3.93 -13.47
N VAL A 92 10.65 4.07 -13.82
CA VAL A 92 9.54 3.28 -13.26
C VAL A 92 8.86 2.44 -14.34
N SER A 93 9.56 2.13 -15.41
CA SER A 93 9.08 1.24 -16.48
C SER A 93 8.88 -0.17 -15.94
N ALA A 94 7.70 -0.75 -16.15
CA ALA A 94 7.38 -2.13 -15.77
C ALA A 94 7.87 -3.12 -16.84
N PRO A 95 7.88 -4.42 -16.55
CA PRO A 95 8.20 -5.12 -15.32
C PRO A 95 9.66 -5.54 -15.31
N LEU A 96 10.38 -5.14 -14.30
CA LEU A 96 11.72 -5.65 -14.09
C LEU A 96 11.58 -7.05 -13.49
N THR A 97 11.50 -8.04 -14.35
CA THR A 97 11.75 -9.42 -13.95
C THR A 97 13.17 -9.45 -13.44
N ILE A 98 13.36 -9.66 -12.15
CA ILE A 98 14.68 -9.94 -11.61
C ILE A 98 15.10 -11.24 -12.27
N ALA A 99 16.00 -11.16 -13.24
CA ALA A 99 16.77 -12.32 -13.63
C ALA A 99 17.50 -12.78 -12.37
N PRO A 100 17.45 -14.07 -11.99
CA PRO A 100 18.22 -14.54 -10.86
C PRO A 100 19.66 -14.12 -11.11
N GLU A 101 20.22 -13.38 -10.18
CA GLU A 101 21.63 -13.00 -10.17
C GLU A 101 22.42 -14.30 -10.30
N ARG A 102 22.94 -14.54 -11.50
CA ARG A 102 23.89 -15.62 -11.69
C ARG A 102 25.09 -15.24 -10.84
N VAL A 103 25.23 -15.92 -9.71
CA VAL A 103 26.50 -16.01 -9.02
C VAL A 103 27.54 -16.35 -10.09
N ARG A 104 28.33 -15.38 -10.48
CA ARG A 104 29.49 -15.63 -11.32
C ARG A 104 30.43 -16.44 -10.45
N SER A 105 30.31 -17.75 -10.55
CA SER A 105 31.39 -18.64 -10.19
C SER A 105 32.54 -18.28 -11.13
N ASN A 106 33.57 -17.65 -10.58
CA ASN A 106 34.84 -17.54 -11.23
C ASN A 106 35.39 -18.96 -11.43
N GLN A 107 35.07 -19.55 -12.56
CA GLN A 107 35.84 -20.60 -13.15
C GLN A 107 36.60 -19.96 -14.31
N ASP A 108 37.76 -19.50 -13.98
CA ASP A 108 38.81 -19.19 -14.92
C ASP A 108 39.89 -20.27 -14.73
N ASP A 109 39.67 -21.37 -15.46
CA ASP A 109 40.71 -22.36 -15.68
C ASP A 109 41.36 -22.06 -17.04
N GLY A 110 42.46 -21.36 -17.00
CA GLY A 110 43.38 -21.24 -18.09
C GLY A 110 44.81 -21.41 -17.57
N PRO A 111 45.58 -22.39 -18.07
CA PRO A 111 46.92 -22.64 -17.58
C PRO A 111 47.91 -21.62 -18.16
N GLN A 112 48.46 -20.73 -17.36
CA GLN A 112 49.63 -19.98 -17.70
C GLN A 112 50.85 -20.47 -16.90
N LYS A 113 51.85 -20.86 -17.68
CA LYS A 113 53.21 -21.32 -17.42
C LYS A 113 54.00 -20.36 -16.52
N PRO A 114 54.89 -20.87 -15.66
CA PRO A 114 55.61 -20.09 -14.66
C PRO A 114 56.83 -19.40 -15.25
N GLN A 115 57.07 -18.16 -14.86
CA GLN A 115 58.40 -17.55 -14.90
C GLN A 115 58.77 -17.02 -13.51
N PRO A 116 60.03 -17.25 -13.09
CA PRO A 116 60.53 -16.89 -11.77
C PRO A 116 61.14 -15.50 -11.74
N ARG A 117 60.79 -14.67 -10.75
CA ARG A 117 61.69 -13.60 -10.30
C ARG A 117 61.62 -13.45 -8.77
N THR A 118 62.76 -13.70 -8.22
CA THR A 118 63.28 -13.41 -6.88
C THR A 118 63.09 -11.95 -6.47
N GLY A 119 62.72 -11.75 -5.20
CA GLY A 119 62.76 -10.46 -4.52
C GLY A 119 62.21 -10.55 -3.10
N LYS A 120 63.09 -10.87 -2.16
CA LYS A 120 62.89 -10.73 -0.72
C LYS A 120 62.62 -9.29 -0.36
N GLN A 121 61.53 -8.99 0.33
CA GLN A 121 61.57 -7.92 1.34
C GLN A 121 60.59 -8.22 2.46
N LYS A 122 61.15 -8.34 3.62
CA LYS A 122 60.58 -8.50 4.93
C LYS A 122 60.19 -7.12 5.44
N ASN A 123 59.01 -6.93 5.95
CA ASN A 123 58.77 -5.97 7.02
C ASN A 123 57.55 -6.36 7.86
N PRO A 124 57.67 -6.22 9.20
CA PRO A 124 56.72 -6.68 10.14
C PRO A 124 55.74 -5.57 10.63
N ASP A 125 54.66 -6.04 11.23
CA ASP A 125 53.80 -5.34 12.21
C ASP A 125 53.04 -4.09 11.74
N ALA A 126 51.73 -4.28 11.49
CA ALA A 126 50.71 -3.35 11.90
C ALA A 126 49.40 -4.11 12.18
N ASP A 127 49.20 -4.29 13.46
CA ASP A 127 47.95 -4.73 14.09
C ASP A 127 46.83 -3.73 13.73
N SER A 128 45.99 -4.07 12.76
CA SER A 128 44.78 -3.34 12.46
C SER A 128 43.58 -4.14 12.95
N LYS A 129 43.16 -3.84 14.15
CA LYS A 129 41.87 -4.22 14.70
C LYS A 129 40.76 -3.95 13.66
N ARG A 130 40.33 -5.02 13.02
CA ARG A 130 39.08 -5.04 12.26
C ARG A 130 37.93 -4.85 13.24
N VAL A 131 37.42 -3.61 13.33
CA VAL A 131 36.15 -3.32 13.97
C VAL A 131 35.08 -3.94 13.09
N SER A 132 34.62 -5.11 13.46
CA SER A 132 33.42 -5.73 12.90
C SER A 132 32.23 -4.85 13.27
N LYS A 133 31.68 -4.13 12.31
CA LYS A 133 30.34 -3.53 12.47
C LYS A 133 29.35 -4.65 12.83
N PRO A 134 28.50 -4.47 13.85
CA PRO A 134 27.45 -5.44 14.12
C PRO A 134 26.52 -5.48 12.90
N GLY A 135 26.59 -6.55 12.15
CA GLY A 135 25.56 -6.88 11.16
C GLY A 135 24.26 -7.08 11.91
N ILE A 136 23.26 -6.28 11.61
CA ILE A 136 21.88 -6.53 12.03
C ILE A 136 21.54 -7.91 11.45
N PRO A 137 21.17 -8.90 12.28
CA PRO A 137 20.84 -10.22 11.75
C PRO A 137 19.64 -10.07 10.81
N ALA A 138 19.80 -10.49 9.56
CA ALA A 138 18.70 -10.67 8.65
C ALA A 138 17.69 -11.60 9.35
N VAL A 139 16.53 -11.05 9.71
CA VAL A 139 15.45 -11.85 10.29
C VAL A 139 14.90 -12.71 9.16
N GLU A 140 15.41 -13.92 9.01
CA GLU A 140 14.75 -14.94 8.22
C GLU A 140 13.37 -15.20 8.83
N ILE A 141 12.35 -14.61 8.21
CA ILE A 141 10.97 -15.03 8.48
C ILE A 141 10.77 -16.30 7.65
N SER A 142 11.09 -17.44 8.28
CA SER A 142 10.73 -18.78 7.79
C SER A 142 9.30 -18.75 7.29
N LYS A 143 9.05 -19.49 6.20
CA LYS A 143 7.74 -19.72 5.58
C LYS A 143 6.65 -19.77 6.65
N THR A 144 5.78 -18.79 6.63
CA THR A 144 4.82 -18.41 7.66
C THR A 144 4.03 -19.62 8.15
N THR A 145 4.24 -20.04 9.38
CA THR A 145 3.39 -21.01 10.06
C THR A 145 1.98 -20.41 10.14
N PRO A 146 0.91 -21.12 9.69
CA PRO A 146 -0.45 -20.68 9.90
C PRO A 146 -0.69 -20.37 11.38
N GLY A 147 -1.25 -19.19 11.70
CA GLY A 147 -1.48 -18.75 13.10
C GLY A 147 -0.48 -17.73 13.64
N SER A 148 0.58 -17.40 12.91
CA SER A 148 1.52 -16.35 13.34
C SER A 148 1.03 -14.92 13.04
N TRP A 149 -0.06 -14.76 12.28
CA TRP A 149 -0.62 -13.49 11.84
C TRP A 149 -1.89 -13.14 12.60
N VAL A 150 -2.28 -11.86 12.59
CA VAL A 150 -3.55 -11.37 13.16
C VAL A 150 -4.30 -10.53 12.13
N TRP A 151 -5.60 -10.40 12.29
CA TRP A 151 -6.40 -9.49 11.49
C TRP A 151 -5.98 -8.04 11.72
N PRO A 152 -5.96 -7.18 10.69
CA PRO A 152 -5.65 -5.76 10.84
C PRO A 152 -6.73 -5.03 11.64
N LEU A 153 -7.96 -5.52 11.64
CA LEU A 153 -9.08 -5.10 12.48
C LEU A 153 -9.87 -6.33 12.93
N ASP A 154 -10.52 -6.28 14.10
CA ASP A 154 -11.36 -7.37 14.65
C ASP A 154 -12.80 -7.35 14.10
N ILE A 155 -12.93 -7.02 12.82
CA ILE A 155 -14.19 -7.02 12.08
C ILE A 155 -13.98 -7.72 10.73
N PRO A 156 -15.02 -8.32 10.14
CA PRO A 156 -14.90 -8.90 8.81
C PRO A 156 -14.70 -7.82 7.75
N PRO A 157 -13.93 -8.11 6.69
CA PRO A 157 -13.83 -7.20 5.56
C PRO A 157 -15.17 -7.10 4.83
N ALA A 158 -15.56 -5.88 4.48
CA ALA A 158 -16.75 -5.60 3.67
C ALA A 158 -16.54 -5.92 2.18
N LYS A 159 -15.26 -5.93 1.72
CA LYS A 159 -14.88 -6.33 0.37
C LYS A 159 -13.60 -7.16 0.43
N LYS A 160 -13.60 -8.28 -0.27
CA LYS A 160 -12.50 -9.25 -0.27
C LYS A 160 -11.60 -9.09 -1.49
N PHE A 161 -10.40 -9.67 -1.40
CA PHE A 161 -9.47 -9.76 -2.51
C PHE A 161 -10.14 -10.40 -3.74
N GLY A 162 -9.89 -9.84 -4.91
CA GLY A 162 -10.45 -10.34 -6.18
C GLY A 162 -11.88 -9.86 -6.48
N GLN A 163 -12.57 -9.22 -5.55
CA GLN A 163 -13.89 -8.61 -5.75
C GLN A 163 -13.78 -7.14 -6.21
N GLY A 164 -12.90 -6.84 -7.16
CA GLY A 164 -12.58 -5.46 -7.54
C GLY A 164 -11.72 -4.74 -6.50
N SER A 165 -11.05 -5.47 -5.60
CA SER A 165 -10.06 -4.99 -4.66
C SER A 165 -8.76 -5.78 -4.79
N LYS A 166 -7.63 -5.11 -4.62
CA LYS A 166 -6.30 -5.72 -4.55
C LYS A 166 -5.94 -6.19 -3.13
N GLY A 167 -6.86 -6.03 -2.19
CA GLY A 167 -6.69 -6.36 -0.78
C GLY A 167 -8.01 -6.64 -0.09
N LEU A 168 -8.10 -6.23 1.15
CA LEU A 168 -9.31 -6.30 1.98
C LEU A 168 -9.74 -4.89 2.34
N ASP A 169 -11.02 -4.56 2.11
CA ASP A 169 -11.57 -3.26 2.45
C ASP A 169 -12.53 -3.39 3.63
N PHE A 170 -12.36 -2.54 4.63
CA PHE A 170 -13.12 -2.57 5.87
C PHE A 170 -13.98 -1.31 6.02
N ARG A 171 -15.24 -1.50 6.39
CA ARG A 171 -16.10 -0.43 6.89
C ARG A 171 -16.11 -0.49 8.41
N ILE A 172 -16.06 0.66 9.06
CA ILE A 172 -16.21 0.75 10.51
C ILE A 172 -17.50 1.51 10.84
N GLU A 173 -18.22 1.02 11.86
CA GLU A 173 -19.44 1.65 12.35
C GLU A 173 -19.12 2.71 13.39
N LEU A 174 -18.11 2.47 14.21
CA LEU A 174 -17.61 3.41 15.20
C LEU A 174 -16.90 4.59 14.52
N GLU A 175 -16.81 5.71 15.20
CA GLU A 175 -16.12 6.93 14.74
C GLU A 175 -14.67 6.65 14.33
N GLN A 176 -14.00 5.72 15.03
CA GLN A 176 -12.61 5.38 14.83
C GLN A 176 -12.37 3.87 15.02
N ALA A 177 -11.33 3.37 14.35
CA ALA A 177 -10.75 2.06 14.57
C ALA A 177 -9.22 2.17 14.66
N ARG A 178 -8.58 1.15 15.22
CA ARG A 178 -7.12 1.09 15.37
C ARG A 178 -6.55 -0.06 14.53
N PRO A 179 -6.19 0.19 13.27
CA PRO A 179 -5.51 -0.81 12.46
C PRO A 179 -4.21 -1.27 13.13
N ARG A 180 -3.95 -2.58 13.04
CA ARG A 180 -2.82 -3.24 13.68
C ARG A 180 -1.90 -3.89 12.64
N ALA A 181 -0.61 -3.92 12.94
CA ALA A 181 0.35 -4.70 12.17
C ALA A 181 -0.01 -6.18 12.24
N VAL A 182 -0.23 -6.80 11.08
CA VAL A 182 -0.67 -8.20 10.98
C VAL A 182 0.41 -9.19 11.46
N ALA A 183 1.68 -8.78 11.38
CA ALA A 183 2.85 -9.51 11.84
C ALA A 183 3.94 -8.51 12.26
N LYS A 184 5.01 -9.01 12.92
CA LYS A 184 6.19 -8.18 13.19
C LYS A 184 6.83 -7.69 11.89
N GLY A 185 7.46 -6.51 11.92
CA GLY A 185 8.17 -5.98 10.77
C GLY A 185 8.73 -4.59 10.99
N GLU A 186 9.33 -4.04 9.96
CA GLU A 186 9.85 -2.68 9.91
C GLU A 186 8.93 -1.78 9.09
N VAL A 187 8.60 -0.60 9.61
CA VAL A 187 7.85 0.42 8.87
C VAL A 187 8.78 1.05 7.83
N VAL A 188 8.54 0.76 6.58
CA VAL A 188 9.34 1.27 5.44
C VAL A 188 8.71 2.49 4.77
N TYR A 189 7.48 2.82 5.14
CA TYR A 189 6.79 4.05 4.79
C TYR A 189 5.69 4.38 5.80
N ALA A 190 5.62 5.63 6.23
CA ALA A 190 4.54 6.16 7.05
C ALA A 190 4.30 7.63 6.68
N GLY A 191 3.35 7.88 5.79
CA GLY A 191 3.19 9.23 5.24
C GLY A 191 1.84 9.49 4.59
N THR A 192 1.86 10.44 3.65
CA THR A 192 0.69 10.79 2.84
C THR A 192 0.19 9.59 2.06
N GLY A 193 -1.11 9.38 2.08
CA GLY A 193 -1.74 8.25 1.43
C GLY A 193 -1.61 8.28 -0.10
N ILE A 194 -1.68 7.10 -0.66
CA ILE A 194 -1.69 6.85 -2.09
C ILE A 194 -3.00 6.13 -2.37
N GLY A 195 -3.70 6.53 -3.44
CA GLY A 195 -4.90 5.81 -3.85
C GLY A 195 -6.19 6.22 -3.14
N GLY A 196 -6.29 7.50 -2.71
CA GLY A 196 -7.54 8.05 -2.18
C GLY A 196 -7.71 7.98 -0.66
N TYR A 197 -6.66 7.57 0.06
CA TYR A 197 -6.57 7.65 1.52
C TYR A 197 -5.63 8.78 1.94
N GLU A 198 -5.87 9.39 3.11
CA GLU A 198 -5.01 10.45 3.65
C GLU A 198 -3.66 9.92 4.11
N ARG A 199 -3.62 8.69 4.58
CA ARG A 199 -2.44 8.05 5.16
C ARG A 199 -2.18 6.69 4.52
N LEU A 200 -0.91 6.37 4.41
CA LEU A 200 -0.43 5.04 4.05
C LEU A 200 0.70 4.64 4.99
N VAL A 201 0.58 3.44 5.54
CA VAL A 201 1.67 2.77 6.26
C VAL A 201 2.05 1.52 5.48
N ILE A 202 3.34 1.30 5.23
CA ILE A 202 3.87 0.06 4.65
C ILE A 202 4.81 -0.58 5.65
N VAL A 203 4.55 -1.84 5.97
CA VAL A 203 5.36 -2.65 6.87
C VAL A 203 6.04 -3.76 6.08
N LYS A 204 7.36 -3.83 6.18
CA LYS A 204 8.19 -4.89 5.60
C LYS A 204 8.30 -6.04 6.60
N HIS A 205 7.81 -7.21 6.22
CA HIS A 205 7.88 -8.43 7.02
C HIS A 205 9.06 -9.32 6.63
N SER A 206 9.40 -9.32 5.34
CA SER A 206 10.59 -9.98 4.78
C SER A 206 11.08 -9.21 3.55
N GLU A 207 12.12 -9.71 2.88
CA GLU A 207 12.59 -9.10 1.63
C GLU A 207 11.54 -9.13 0.51
N ALA A 208 10.65 -10.11 0.52
CA ALA A 208 9.62 -10.27 -0.49
C ALA A 208 8.23 -9.75 -0.05
N LEU A 209 7.95 -9.76 1.27
CA LEU A 209 6.59 -9.64 1.79
C LEU A 209 6.36 -8.31 2.51
N LEU A 210 5.42 -7.53 1.98
CA LEU A 210 5.01 -6.23 2.50
C LEU A 210 3.52 -6.24 2.81
N SER A 211 3.12 -5.58 3.91
CA SER A 211 1.72 -5.20 4.14
C SER A 211 1.54 -3.69 4.06
N ALA A 212 0.38 -3.24 3.60
CA ALA A 212 0.04 -1.84 3.54
C ALA A 212 -1.35 -1.55 4.10
N TYR A 213 -1.45 -0.40 4.73
CA TYR A 213 -2.62 0.10 5.44
C TYR A 213 -2.94 1.50 4.94
N GLY A 214 -3.97 1.63 4.08
CA GLY A 214 -4.49 2.91 3.59
C GLY A 214 -5.71 3.32 4.40
N PHE A 215 -5.70 4.49 5.04
CA PHE A 215 -6.80 4.99 5.86
C PHE A 215 -6.78 6.51 5.98
N ASP A 216 -7.89 7.10 6.41
CA ASP A 216 -7.95 8.51 6.79
C ASP A 216 -7.80 8.63 8.29
N GLY A 217 -6.99 9.59 8.76
CA GLY A 217 -6.80 9.84 10.19
C GLY A 217 -5.36 10.05 10.60
N ALA A 218 -4.95 9.49 11.75
CA ALA A 218 -3.65 9.74 12.34
C ALA A 218 -2.72 8.51 12.25
N LEU A 219 -1.45 8.75 11.95
CA LEU A 219 -0.39 7.75 12.06
C LEU A 219 -0.07 7.49 13.54
N ALA A 220 0.21 6.23 13.89
CA ALA A 220 0.71 5.82 15.21
C ALA A 220 2.15 5.32 15.17
N VAL A 221 2.74 5.25 13.98
CA VAL A 221 4.10 4.76 13.74
C VAL A 221 4.88 5.73 12.85
N ARG A 222 6.20 5.56 12.81
CA ARG A 222 7.13 6.33 11.99
C ARG A 222 7.96 5.40 11.10
N GLU A 223 8.54 5.94 10.05
CA GLU A 223 9.50 5.21 9.22
C GLU A 223 10.68 4.70 10.03
N ARG A 224 11.17 3.52 9.68
CA ARG A 224 12.23 2.75 10.35
C ARG A 224 11.88 2.23 11.75
N GLU A 225 10.65 2.39 12.18
CA GLU A 225 10.17 1.82 13.44
C GLU A 225 9.95 0.31 13.30
N GLN A 226 10.36 -0.46 14.31
CA GLN A 226 10.06 -1.88 14.40
C GLN A 226 8.71 -2.06 15.07
N VAL A 227 7.77 -2.66 14.38
CA VAL A 227 6.44 -2.97 14.91
C VAL A 227 6.33 -4.43 15.28
N GLN A 228 5.68 -4.69 16.40
CA GLN A 228 5.31 -6.06 16.80
C GLN A 228 3.99 -6.47 16.17
N LYS A 229 3.74 -7.78 16.09
CA LYS A 229 2.42 -8.32 15.76
C LYS A 229 1.36 -7.69 16.68
N ALA A 230 0.23 -7.27 16.12
CA ALA A 230 -0.85 -6.55 16.79
C ALA A 230 -0.50 -5.13 17.26
N GLY A 231 0.70 -4.62 17.00
CA GLY A 231 1.05 -3.21 17.24
C GLY A 231 0.19 -2.26 16.42
N VAL A 232 -0.32 -1.19 17.03
CA VAL A 232 -1.19 -0.21 16.37
C VAL A 232 -0.38 0.59 15.36
N VAL A 233 -0.83 0.64 14.10
CA VAL A 233 -0.16 1.41 13.03
C VAL A 233 -0.80 2.77 12.78
N GLY A 234 -2.03 2.99 13.25
CA GLY A 234 -2.73 4.25 13.10
C GLY A 234 -4.07 4.28 13.81
N VAL A 235 -4.76 5.41 13.64
CA VAL A 235 -6.15 5.60 14.05
C VAL A 235 -6.93 5.95 12.79
N ALA A 236 -7.69 4.99 12.28
CA ALA A 236 -8.54 5.16 11.11
C ALA A 236 -9.86 5.81 11.51
N ARG A 237 -10.26 6.88 10.81
CA ARG A 237 -11.57 7.53 10.99
C ARG A 237 -12.62 6.87 10.12
N ARG A 238 -13.87 6.84 10.59
CA ARG A 238 -15.00 6.45 9.78
C ARG A 238 -15.14 7.38 8.58
N ARG A 239 -15.35 6.79 7.42
CA ARG A 239 -15.72 7.50 6.21
C ARG A 239 -17.25 7.44 6.02
N GLY A 240 -17.77 8.04 4.94
CA GLY A 240 -19.20 7.99 4.66
C GLY A 240 -19.76 6.56 4.56
N PRO A 241 -21.10 6.39 4.56
CA PRO A 241 -21.75 5.07 4.71
C PRO A 241 -21.34 4.04 3.65
N GLN A 242 -20.98 4.50 2.46
CA GLN A 242 -20.58 3.64 1.33
C GLN A 242 -19.06 3.56 1.13
N GLN A 243 -18.28 4.19 2.01
CA GLN A 243 -16.83 4.25 1.88
C GLN A 243 -16.14 3.30 2.86
N TYR A 244 -14.97 2.81 2.46
CA TYR A 244 -14.14 1.96 3.30
C TYR A 244 -13.22 2.83 4.16
N ALA A 245 -13.10 2.49 5.44
CA ALA A 245 -12.28 3.22 6.40
C ALA A 245 -10.84 2.73 6.40
N LEU A 246 -10.61 1.47 6.06
CA LEU A 246 -9.30 0.85 5.91
C LEU A 246 -9.26 0.02 4.65
N HIS A 247 -8.23 0.24 3.82
CA HIS A 247 -7.77 -0.67 2.78
C HIS A 247 -6.51 -1.38 3.28
N PHE A 248 -6.55 -2.70 3.30
CA PHE A 248 -5.43 -3.53 3.71
C PHE A 248 -4.97 -4.39 2.53
N GLU A 249 -3.70 -4.29 2.18
CA GLU A 249 -3.11 -5.03 1.06
C GLU A 249 -1.88 -5.81 1.52
N LEU A 250 -1.71 -7.00 1.00
CA LEU A 250 -0.51 -7.80 1.15
C LEU A 250 0.14 -7.97 -0.22
N ARG A 251 1.46 -7.75 -0.31
CA ARG A 251 2.21 -7.93 -1.55
C ARG A 251 3.41 -8.84 -1.34
N GLU A 252 3.59 -9.74 -2.28
CA GLU A 252 4.79 -10.57 -2.41
C GLU A 252 5.47 -10.20 -3.72
N ASP A 253 6.76 -9.85 -3.66
CA ASP A 253 7.56 -9.36 -4.79
C ASP A 253 6.82 -8.27 -5.61
N GLY A 254 6.24 -7.29 -4.90
CA GLY A 254 5.49 -6.16 -5.47
C GLY A 254 4.09 -6.50 -5.99
N ARG A 255 3.70 -7.77 -6.07
CA ARG A 255 2.40 -8.21 -6.58
C ARG A 255 1.38 -8.38 -5.46
N PRO A 256 0.18 -7.83 -5.59
CA PRO A 256 -0.89 -8.08 -4.63
C PRO A 256 -1.23 -9.57 -4.53
N ILE A 257 -1.30 -10.09 -3.33
CA ILE A 257 -1.70 -11.46 -3.02
C ILE A 257 -2.90 -11.48 -2.09
N ASN A 258 -3.66 -12.58 -2.08
CA ASN A 258 -4.82 -12.71 -1.22
C ASN A 258 -4.40 -12.78 0.27
N PRO A 259 -4.71 -11.75 1.09
CA PRO A 259 -4.31 -11.72 2.49
C PRO A 259 -4.93 -12.82 3.33
N GLN A 260 -6.10 -13.33 2.95
CA GLN A 260 -6.82 -14.37 3.69
C GLN A 260 -6.09 -15.72 3.73
N ARG A 261 -5.01 -15.89 2.94
CA ARG A 261 -4.14 -17.08 3.02
C ARG A 261 -3.16 -17.04 4.18
N TYR A 262 -2.96 -15.87 4.77
CA TYR A 262 -2.02 -15.60 5.86
C TYR A 262 -2.75 -15.30 7.18
N LEU A 263 -3.93 -14.71 7.09
CA LEU A 263 -4.75 -14.34 8.24
C LEU A 263 -5.48 -15.57 8.83
N PRO A 264 -5.71 -15.61 10.18
CA PRO A 264 -6.36 -16.73 10.85
C PRO A 264 -7.83 -16.91 10.47
#